data_0d13de1d614e4e294a5d756ea76706c0
#
_entry.id   0d13de1d614e4e294a5d756ea76706c0
#
_cell.length_a   1.000
_cell.length_b   1.000
_cell.length_c   1.000
_cell.angle_alpha   90.00
_cell.angle_beta   90.00
_cell.angle_gamma   90.00
#
_symmetry.space_group_name_H-M   'P 1'
#
loop_
_entity.id
_entity.type
_entity.pdbx_description
1 polymer ?
#
loop_
_entity_poly.entity_id
_entity_poly.type
_entity_poly.pdbx_seq_one_letter_code
_entity_poly.pdbx_strand_id
1 'polypeptide(L)'
;DSRTVNSVPDPHDPLHAVTTALRDFEESADRMVDLAGRAVGLYRTDLRALSILMRRASAGLETSASDLGGHLRLTKPATTAVVDRLVESGHATRARSQQDRRRVLVHHTDSAVRDGMAAFAPMGGALRAALADFTDEELRTALQVIRAATASLTELESTLPAQDSAAEPREDAREAS
;
A
#
# COMPACT_ATOMS: atom_id res chain seq x y z
N ASP A 1 -2.12 -34.50 23.11
CA ASP A 1 -0.78 -34.44 22.46
C ASP A 1 -0.41 -32.99 22.19
N SER A 2 0.22 -32.40 23.20
CA SER A 2 0.74 -31.03 23.13
C SER A 2 2.05 -31.05 22.34
N ARG A 3 2.00 -30.79 21.04
CA ARG A 3 3.20 -30.48 20.29
C ARG A 3 3.55 -29.02 20.54
N THR A 4 4.49 -28.83 21.44
CA THR A 4 5.19 -27.58 21.73
C THR A 4 5.85 -27.08 20.44
N VAL A 5 5.29 -26.04 19.85
CA VAL A 5 5.87 -25.33 18.69
C VAL A 5 6.96 -24.41 19.23
N ASN A 6 8.13 -24.97 19.46
CA ASN A 6 9.34 -24.20 19.74
C ASN A 6 10.58 -24.90 19.17
N SER A 7 10.47 -25.33 17.88
CA SER A 7 11.64 -25.72 17.10
C SER A 7 12.21 -24.47 16.46
N VAL A 8 13.49 -24.20 16.68
CA VAL A 8 14.25 -23.25 15.84
C VAL A 8 14.05 -23.66 14.40
N PRO A 9 13.61 -22.77 13.51
CA PRO A 9 13.37 -23.12 12.11
C PRO A 9 14.66 -23.71 11.49
N ASP A 10 14.55 -24.84 10.81
CA ASP A 10 15.67 -25.39 10.06
C ASP A 10 16.03 -24.42 8.93
N PRO A 11 17.25 -23.86 8.89
CA PRO A 11 17.67 -22.95 7.82
C PRO A 11 17.65 -23.59 6.42
N HIS A 12 17.56 -24.92 6.34
CA HIS A 12 17.44 -25.67 5.09
C HIS A 12 15.99 -26.00 4.71
N ASP A 13 15.00 -25.63 5.54
CA ASP A 13 13.59 -25.79 5.19
C ASP A 13 13.19 -24.82 4.08
N PRO A 14 12.74 -25.31 2.91
CA PRO A 14 12.31 -24.45 1.80
C PRO A 14 11.18 -23.48 2.17
N LEU A 15 10.28 -23.87 3.07
CA LEU A 15 9.23 -23.01 3.57
C LEU A 15 9.80 -21.82 4.35
N HIS A 16 10.77 -22.08 5.22
CA HIS A 16 11.46 -21.03 5.96
C HIS A 16 12.22 -20.09 5.01
N ALA A 17 12.92 -20.63 4.02
CA ALA A 17 13.65 -19.84 3.03
C ALA A 17 12.71 -18.92 2.23
N VAL A 18 11.57 -19.43 1.75
CA VAL A 18 10.58 -18.64 1.00
C VAL A 18 9.95 -17.55 1.88
N THR A 19 9.56 -17.86 3.12
CA THR A 19 8.96 -16.86 4.02
C THR A 19 9.95 -15.76 4.40
N THR A 20 11.22 -16.09 4.55
CA THR A 20 12.29 -15.09 4.77
C THR A 20 12.49 -14.23 3.53
N ALA A 21 12.58 -14.82 2.34
CA ALA A 21 12.73 -14.08 1.09
C ALA A 21 11.54 -13.14 0.80
N LEU A 22 10.32 -13.54 1.14
CA LEU A 22 9.15 -12.68 1.04
C LEU A 22 9.24 -11.46 1.98
N ARG A 23 9.76 -11.64 3.19
CA ARG A 23 10.00 -10.54 4.13
C ARG A 23 11.08 -9.59 3.62
N ASP A 24 12.20 -10.11 3.15
CA ASP A 24 13.29 -9.29 2.60
C ASP A 24 12.81 -8.50 1.36
N PHE A 25 11.98 -9.13 0.53
CA PHE A 25 11.34 -8.46 -0.60
C PHE A 25 10.40 -7.34 -0.15
N GLU A 26 9.55 -7.58 0.86
CA GLU A 26 8.66 -6.57 1.43
C GLU A 26 9.44 -5.36 1.93
N GLU A 27 10.49 -5.58 2.75
CA GLU A 27 11.32 -4.49 3.27
C GLU A 27 12.01 -3.69 2.14
N SER A 28 12.46 -4.37 1.09
CA SER A 28 13.10 -3.72 -0.05
C SER A 28 12.08 -2.94 -0.89
N ALA A 29 10.91 -3.51 -1.14
CA ALA A 29 9.80 -2.86 -1.84
C ALA A 29 9.33 -1.62 -1.07
N ASP A 30 9.23 -1.70 0.24
CA ASP A 30 8.84 -0.61 1.12
C ASP A 30 9.80 0.58 1.04
N ARG A 31 11.12 0.31 1.07
CA ARG A 31 12.13 1.36 0.85
C ARG A 31 11.99 2.02 -0.52
N MET A 32 11.70 1.24 -1.56
CA MET A 32 11.50 1.78 -2.92
C MET A 32 10.24 2.63 -3.03
N VAL A 33 9.15 2.24 -2.35
CA VAL A 33 7.92 3.05 -2.28
C VAL A 33 8.20 4.41 -1.63
N ASP A 34 8.96 4.44 -0.54
CA ASP A 34 9.33 5.69 0.13
C ASP A 34 10.21 6.59 -0.77
N LEU A 35 11.16 6.01 -1.49
CA LEU A 35 12.00 6.75 -2.44
C LEU A 35 11.18 7.30 -3.60
N ALA A 36 10.29 6.48 -4.18
CA ALA A 36 9.39 6.89 -5.25
C ALA A 36 8.45 8.02 -4.79
N GLY A 37 7.87 7.92 -3.60
CA GLY A 37 7.02 8.95 -3.02
C GLY A 37 7.75 10.28 -2.86
N ARG A 38 8.97 10.27 -2.31
CA ARG A 38 9.79 11.48 -2.16
C ARG A 38 10.10 12.15 -3.49
N ALA A 39 10.33 11.37 -4.55
CA ALA A 39 10.61 11.89 -5.88
C ALA A 39 9.45 12.71 -6.48
N VAL A 40 8.22 12.40 -6.09
CA VAL A 40 6.98 13.09 -6.54
C VAL A 40 6.31 13.92 -5.43
N GLY A 41 6.98 14.10 -4.28
CA GLY A 41 6.47 14.91 -3.18
C GLY A 41 5.26 14.30 -2.44
N LEU A 42 5.11 12.99 -2.46
CA LEU A 42 4.03 12.26 -1.82
C LEU A 42 4.51 11.39 -0.67
N TYR A 43 3.72 11.31 0.39
CA TYR A 43 3.92 10.37 1.48
C TYR A 43 3.40 8.97 1.12
N ARG A 44 3.87 7.95 1.82
CA ARG A 44 3.41 6.56 1.65
C ARG A 44 1.88 6.43 1.70
N THR A 45 1.24 7.13 2.63
CA THR A 45 -0.22 7.12 2.77
C THR A 45 -0.92 7.72 1.55
N ASP A 46 -0.34 8.76 0.94
CA ASP A 46 -0.85 9.40 -0.26
C ASP A 46 -0.74 8.45 -1.47
N LEU A 47 0.38 7.73 -1.61
CA LEU A 47 0.56 6.70 -2.63
C LEU A 47 -0.44 5.54 -2.47
N ARG A 48 -0.69 5.10 -1.22
CA ARG A 48 -1.72 4.08 -0.93
C ARG A 48 -3.12 4.58 -1.32
N ALA A 49 -3.42 5.83 -0.99
CA ALA A 49 -4.69 6.47 -1.37
C ALA A 49 -4.87 6.50 -2.90
N LEU A 50 -3.85 6.94 -3.65
CA LEU A 50 -3.87 6.94 -5.10
C LEU A 50 -4.04 5.54 -5.69
N SER A 51 -3.33 4.55 -5.16
CA SER A 51 -3.47 3.15 -5.58
C SER A 51 -4.90 2.63 -5.39
N ILE A 52 -5.56 2.99 -4.29
CA ILE A 52 -6.97 2.65 -4.04
C ILE A 52 -7.88 3.36 -5.04
N LEU A 53 -7.70 4.66 -5.25
CA LEU A 53 -8.49 5.45 -6.19
C LEU A 53 -8.39 4.89 -7.62
N MET A 54 -7.18 4.61 -8.10
CA MET A 54 -6.95 4.06 -9.43
C MET A 54 -7.58 2.67 -9.60
N ARG A 55 -7.37 1.77 -8.64
CA ARG A 55 -7.94 0.41 -8.68
C ARG A 55 -9.46 0.42 -8.67
N ARG A 56 -10.09 1.26 -7.84
CA ARG A 56 -11.54 1.39 -7.78
C ARG A 56 -12.10 2.02 -9.07
N ALA A 57 -11.44 3.05 -9.59
CA ALA A 57 -11.81 3.65 -10.88
C ALA A 57 -11.74 2.64 -12.04
N SER A 58 -10.69 1.81 -12.09
CA SER A 58 -10.56 0.74 -13.10
C SER A 58 -11.66 -0.32 -12.98
N ALA A 59 -12.26 -0.48 -11.79
CA ALA A 59 -13.41 -1.34 -11.56
C ALA A 59 -14.77 -0.61 -11.79
N GLY A 60 -14.76 0.63 -12.25
CA GLY A 60 -15.96 1.44 -12.46
C GLY A 60 -16.65 1.89 -11.16
N LEU A 61 -15.95 1.89 -10.04
CA LEU A 61 -16.49 2.22 -8.72
C LEU A 61 -16.16 3.66 -8.34
N GLU A 62 -17.17 4.43 -7.97
CA GLU A 62 -16.99 5.73 -7.33
C GLU A 62 -16.34 5.57 -5.94
N THR A 63 -15.51 6.55 -5.55
CA THR A 63 -14.85 6.56 -4.25
C THR A 63 -15.10 7.87 -3.55
N SER A 64 -15.83 7.83 -2.43
CA SER A 64 -15.96 8.98 -1.55
C SER A 64 -14.75 9.07 -0.59
N ALA A 65 -14.59 10.24 0.04
CA ALA A 65 -13.58 10.40 1.10
C ALA A 65 -13.80 9.41 2.26
N SER A 66 -15.06 9.08 2.58
CA SER A 66 -15.37 8.08 3.61
C SER A 66 -14.96 6.67 3.19
N ASP A 67 -15.24 6.28 1.93
CA ASP A 67 -14.81 4.98 1.41
C ASP A 67 -13.28 4.86 1.43
N LEU A 68 -12.58 5.94 1.03
CA LEU A 68 -11.13 6.00 1.07
C LEU A 68 -10.58 5.84 2.48
N GLY A 69 -11.18 6.53 3.46
CA GLY A 69 -10.81 6.41 4.87
C GLY A 69 -11.00 5.01 5.41
N GLY A 70 -12.09 4.33 5.05
CA GLY A 70 -12.35 2.94 5.40
C GLY A 70 -11.27 2.00 4.85
N HIS A 71 -10.90 2.15 3.58
CA HIS A 71 -9.84 1.34 2.96
C HIS A 71 -8.45 1.61 3.54
N LEU A 72 -8.17 2.83 3.96
CA LEU A 72 -6.90 3.23 4.57
C LEU A 72 -6.87 2.97 6.08
N ARG A 73 -8.01 2.64 6.69
CA ARG A 73 -8.19 2.54 8.15
C ARG A 73 -7.80 3.83 8.86
N LEU A 74 -8.16 4.98 8.27
CA LEU A 74 -7.87 6.30 8.81
C LEU A 74 -9.11 6.92 9.45
N THR A 75 -8.88 7.76 10.46
CA THR A 75 -9.91 8.65 11.02
C THR A 75 -10.35 9.67 9.97
N LYS A 76 -11.53 10.25 10.13
CA LYS A 76 -12.07 11.28 9.23
C LYS A 76 -11.12 12.50 9.07
N PRO A 77 -10.52 13.06 10.14
CA PRO A 77 -9.54 14.13 9.99
C PRO A 77 -8.30 13.72 9.20
N ALA A 78 -7.73 12.53 9.49
CA ALA A 78 -6.56 12.02 8.77
C ALA A 78 -6.85 11.78 7.29
N THR A 79 -8.03 11.22 6.96
CA THR A 79 -8.47 11.06 5.58
C THR A 79 -8.60 12.39 4.86
N THR A 80 -9.17 13.40 5.54
CA THR A 80 -9.30 14.75 4.97
C THR A 80 -7.93 15.32 4.65
N ALA A 81 -6.95 15.21 5.56
CA ALA A 81 -5.59 15.68 5.34
C ALA A 81 -4.90 14.98 4.15
N VAL A 82 -5.07 13.67 4.00
CA VAL A 82 -4.57 12.91 2.83
C VAL A 82 -5.19 13.45 1.54
N VAL A 83 -6.52 13.59 1.50
CA VAL A 83 -7.23 14.09 0.30
C VAL A 83 -6.85 15.53 -0.02
N ASP A 84 -6.66 16.39 1.01
CA ASP A 84 -6.22 17.79 0.81
C ASP A 84 -4.84 17.82 0.16
N ARG A 85 -3.85 17.09 0.66
CA ARG A 85 -2.52 17.01 0.06
C ARG A 85 -2.55 16.51 -1.37
N LEU A 86 -3.35 15.47 -1.67
CA LEU A 86 -3.49 14.95 -3.02
C LEU A 86 -4.11 15.96 -4.00
N VAL A 87 -5.06 16.78 -3.52
CA VAL A 87 -5.65 17.84 -4.31
C VAL A 87 -4.65 18.99 -4.51
N GLU A 88 -3.95 19.38 -3.46
CA GLU A 88 -2.95 20.44 -3.46
C GLU A 88 -1.76 20.11 -4.39
N SER A 89 -1.33 18.84 -4.41
CA SER A 89 -0.30 18.35 -5.32
C SER A 89 -0.80 18.08 -6.76
N GLY A 90 -2.09 18.28 -7.03
CA GLY A 90 -2.69 18.06 -8.36
C GLY A 90 -2.91 16.58 -8.71
N HIS A 91 -2.76 15.66 -7.76
CA HIS A 91 -2.91 14.22 -8.00
C HIS A 91 -4.34 13.71 -7.80
N ALA A 92 -5.21 14.51 -7.16
CA ALA A 92 -6.63 14.20 -7.04
C ALA A 92 -7.50 15.45 -7.26
N THR A 93 -8.79 15.19 -7.54
CA THR A 93 -9.83 16.21 -7.59
C THR A 93 -11.01 15.79 -6.73
N ARG A 94 -11.79 16.76 -6.27
CA ARG A 94 -13.06 16.54 -5.58
C ARG A 94 -14.22 16.89 -6.50
N ALA A 95 -15.25 16.04 -6.51
CA ALA A 95 -16.52 16.30 -7.19
C ALA A 95 -17.68 15.94 -6.27
N ARG A 96 -18.84 16.59 -6.47
CA ARG A 96 -20.07 16.14 -5.79
C ARG A 96 -20.67 14.98 -6.55
N SER A 97 -21.13 13.96 -5.83
CA SER A 97 -21.84 12.85 -6.47
C SER A 97 -23.16 13.36 -7.11
N GLN A 98 -23.44 12.89 -8.31
CA GLN A 98 -24.70 13.19 -8.97
C GLN A 98 -25.88 12.40 -8.36
N GLN A 99 -25.61 11.26 -7.74
CA GLN A 99 -26.62 10.39 -7.12
C GLN A 99 -26.96 10.85 -5.69
N ASP A 100 -25.98 11.34 -4.94
CA ASP A 100 -26.16 11.86 -3.57
C ASP A 100 -25.29 13.11 -3.37
N ARG A 101 -25.91 14.27 -3.43
CA ARG A 101 -25.21 15.57 -3.25
C ARG A 101 -24.50 15.76 -1.90
N ARG A 102 -24.79 14.90 -0.92
CA ARG A 102 -24.09 14.90 0.38
C ARG A 102 -22.73 14.19 0.30
N ARG A 103 -22.51 13.38 -0.73
CA ARG A 103 -21.24 12.66 -0.91
C ARG A 103 -20.27 13.49 -1.75
N VAL A 104 -19.05 13.63 -1.24
CA VAL A 104 -17.91 14.20 -1.96
C VAL A 104 -17.08 13.02 -2.48
N LEU A 105 -17.00 12.93 -3.80
CA LEU A 105 -16.18 11.93 -4.49
C LEU A 105 -14.76 12.45 -4.66
N VAL A 106 -13.82 11.54 -4.65
CA VAL A 106 -12.39 11.79 -4.88
C VAL A 106 -11.97 11.01 -6.12
N HIS A 107 -11.42 11.70 -7.10
CA HIS A 107 -10.93 11.13 -8.34
C HIS A 107 -9.44 11.39 -8.46
N HIS A 108 -8.67 10.38 -8.90
CA HIS A 108 -7.30 10.62 -9.32
C HIS A 108 -7.27 11.39 -10.64
N THR A 109 -6.17 12.08 -10.88
CA THR A 109 -5.95 12.82 -12.12
C THR A 109 -5.04 12.05 -13.09
N ASP A 110 -4.97 12.47 -14.34
CA ASP A 110 -4.01 11.91 -15.30
C ASP A 110 -2.55 12.21 -14.90
N SER A 111 -2.29 13.31 -14.18
CA SER A 111 -0.95 13.58 -13.64
C SER A 111 -0.57 12.55 -12.58
N ALA A 112 -1.49 12.15 -11.70
CA ALA A 112 -1.24 11.08 -10.73
C ALA A 112 -0.83 9.77 -11.41
N VAL A 113 -1.48 9.43 -12.53
CA VAL A 113 -1.12 8.23 -13.31
C VAL A 113 0.28 8.36 -13.90
N ARG A 114 0.59 9.48 -14.57
CA ARG A 114 1.89 9.71 -15.20
C ARG A 114 3.02 9.73 -14.17
N ASP A 115 2.85 10.47 -13.09
CA ASP A 115 3.86 10.66 -12.05
C ASP A 115 4.08 9.36 -11.27
N GLY A 116 3.01 8.62 -10.98
CA GLY A 116 3.09 7.28 -10.40
C GLY A 116 3.84 6.30 -11.31
N MET A 117 3.50 6.26 -12.60
CA MET A 117 4.21 5.40 -13.56
C MET A 117 5.70 5.77 -13.65
N ALA A 118 6.04 7.06 -13.71
CA ALA A 118 7.42 7.51 -13.77
C ALA A 118 8.19 7.17 -12.49
N ALA A 119 7.59 7.36 -11.33
CA ALA A 119 8.21 7.08 -10.02
C ALA A 119 8.49 5.58 -9.81
N PHE A 120 7.62 4.70 -10.30
CA PHE A 120 7.75 3.24 -10.13
C PHE A 120 8.38 2.51 -11.32
N ALA A 121 8.60 3.19 -12.46
CA ALA A 121 9.24 2.58 -13.65
C ALA A 121 10.61 1.94 -13.36
N PRO A 122 11.51 2.56 -12.57
CA PRO A 122 12.82 1.95 -12.26
C PRO A 122 12.68 0.61 -11.52
N MET A 123 11.77 0.53 -10.53
CA MET A 123 11.50 -0.70 -9.79
C MET A 123 10.91 -1.78 -10.71
N GLY A 124 9.93 -1.42 -11.53
CA GLY A 124 9.34 -2.35 -12.50
C GLY A 124 10.36 -2.85 -13.53
N GLY A 125 11.26 -1.99 -13.98
CA GLY A 125 12.36 -2.35 -14.89
C GLY A 125 13.35 -3.33 -14.24
N ALA A 126 13.77 -3.05 -13.01
CA ALA A 126 14.69 -3.92 -12.25
C ALA A 126 14.09 -5.31 -12.01
N LEU A 127 12.82 -5.37 -11.58
CA LEU A 127 12.12 -6.65 -11.38
C LEU A 127 11.99 -7.43 -12.70
N ARG A 128 11.63 -6.76 -13.78
CA ARG A 128 11.54 -7.41 -15.10
C ARG A 128 12.87 -7.97 -15.56
N ALA A 129 13.96 -7.24 -15.38
CA ALA A 129 15.30 -7.70 -15.72
C ALA A 129 15.74 -8.88 -14.86
N ALA A 130 15.49 -8.83 -13.55
CA ALA A 130 15.83 -9.91 -12.62
C ALA A 130 15.05 -11.21 -12.89
N LEU A 131 13.85 -11.12 -13.46
CA LEU A 131 13.00 -12.27 -13.73
C LEU A 131 13.06 -12.75 -15.18
N ALA A 132 13.88 -12.12 -16.05
CA ALA A 132 13.92 -12.42 -17.48
C ALA A 132 14.46 -13.82 -17.83
N ASP A 133 15.34 -14.36 -16.98
CA ASP A 133 15.99 -15.66 -17.22
C ASP A 133 15.18 -16.85 -16.67
N PHE A 134 14.09 -16.61 -15.97
CA PHE A 134 13.20 -17.67 -15.48
C PHE A 134 12.25 -18.14 -16.58
N THR A 135 12.02 -19.45 -16.61
CA THR A 135 11.05 -20.07 -17.51
C THR A 135 9.61 -19.72 -17.12
N ASP A 136 8.70 -19.84 -18.08
CA ASP A 136 7.26 -19.65 -17.82
C ASP A 136 6.70 -20.56 -16.74
N GLU A 137 7.24 -21.77 -16.56
CA GLU A 137 6.81 -22.72 -15.56
C GLU A 137 7.26 -22.29 -14.15
N GLU A 138 8.51 -21.87 -14.02
CA GLU A 138 9.04 -21.31 -12.77
C GLU A 138 8.28 -20.04 -12.36
N LEU A 139 8.01 -19.16 -13.32
CA LEU A 139 7.22 -17.93 -13.06
C LEU A 139 5.77 -18.26 -12.66
N ARG A 140 5.14 -19.29 -13.24
CA ARG A 140 3.80 -19.72 -12.82
C ARG A 140 3.81 -20.27 -11.39
N THR A 141 4.82 -21.05 -11.04
CA THR A 141 5.00 -21.60 -9.69
C THR A 141 5.21 -20.47 -8.67
N ALA A 142 6.13 -19.55 -8.96
CA ALA A 142 6.37 -18.36 -8.13
C ALA A 142 5.09 -17.52 -7.94
N LEU A 143 4.31 -17.33 -9.02
CA LEU A 143 3.03 -16.60 -8.96
C LEU A 143 2.02 -17.28 -8.01
N GLN A 144 1.94 -18.62 -8.01
CA GLN A 144 1.07 -19.37 -7.10
C GLN A 144 1.48 -19.16 -5.63
N VAL A 145 2.77 -19.24 -5.33
CA VAL A 145 3.32 -19.02 -3.98
C VAL A 145 3.03 -17.62 -3.50
N ILE A 146 3.31 -16.59 -4.31
CA ILE A 146 3.09 -15.20 -3.97
C ILE A 146 1.59 -14.92 -3.75
N ARG A 147 0.72 -15.47 -4.60
CA ARG A 147 -0.74 -15.32 -4.44
C ARG A 147 -1.26 -15.96 -3.16
N ALA A 148 -0.78 -17.14 -2.80
CA ALA A 148 -1.16 -17.83 -1.56
C ALA A 148 -0.73 -17.01 -0.34
N ALA A 149 0.51 -16.49 -0.32
CA ALA A 149 1.01 -15.63 0.75
C ALA A 149 0.19 -14.33 0.86
N THR A 150 -0.10 -13.67 -0.26
CA THR A 150 -0.90 -12.44 -0.29
C THR A 150 -2.32 -12.69 0.22
N ALA A 151 -2.97 -13.78 -0.19
CA ALA A 151 -4.32 -14.13 0.26
C ALA A 151 -4.37 -14.35 1.78
N SER A 152 -3.39 -15.06 2.34
CA SER A 152 -3.28 -15.30 3.78
C SER A 152 -3.14 -14.00 4.57
N LEU A 153 -2.31 -13.05 4.11
CA LEU A 153 -2.16 -11.74 4.76
C LEU A 153 -3.44 -10.90 4.67
N THR A 154 -4.14 -10.93 3.53
CA THR A 154 -5.42 -10.23 3.34
C THR A 154 -6.51 -10.78 4.29
N GLU A 155 -6.57 -12.09 4.46
CA GLU A 155 -7.49 -12.74 5.40
C GLU A 155 -7.16 -12.35 6.85
N LEU A 156 -5.89 -12.43 7.23
CA LEU A 156 -5.44 -12.01 8.56
C LEU A 156 -5.77 -10.53 8.81
N GLU A 157 -5.54 -9.66 7.84
CA GLU A 157 -5.88 -8.24 7.93
C GLU A 157 -7.38 -8.02 8.20
N SER A 158 -8.25 -8.83 7.62
CA SER A 158 -9.69 -8.75 7.81
C SER A 158 -10.14 -9.16 9.22
N THR A 159 -9.35 -9.98 9.91
CA THR A 159 -9.66 -10.50 11.26
C THR A 159 -9.07 -9.64 12.39
N LEU A 160 -8.04 -8.84 12.10
CA LEU A 160 -7.43 -7.97 13.09
C LEU A 160 -8.31 -6.74 13.36
N PRO A 161 -8.53 -6.37 14.63
CA PRO A 161 -9.24 -5.14 14.95
C PRO A 161 -8.50 -3.93 14.38
N ALA A 162 -9.25 -2.93 13.92
CA ALA A 162 -8.66 -1.65 13.50
C ALA A 162 -7.88 -1.08 14.69
N GLN A 163 -6.56 -1.00 14.58
CA GLN A 163 -5.77 -0.31 15.59
C GLN A 163 -6.07 1.19 15.43
N ASP A 164 -6.59 1.80 16.51
CA ASP A 164 -6.64 3.25 16.63
C ASP A 164 -5.20 3.76 16.48
N SER A 165 -4.89 4.33 15.33
CA SER A 165 -3.63 5.06 15.11
C SER A 165 -3.70 6.40 15.85
N ALA A 166 -3.67 6.32 17.18
CA ALA A 166 -3.53 7.45 18.08
C ALA A 166 -2.22 7.26 18.84
N ALA A 167 -1.14 7.77 18.28
CA ALA A 167 -0.03 8.36 19.04
C ALA A 167 1.13 8.70 18.09
N GLU A 168 1.04 9.83 17.41
CA GLU A 168 2.28 10.57 17.16
C GLU A 168 2.78 11.06 18.53
N PRO A 169 4.07 10.86 18.88
CA PRO A 169 4.64 11.46 20.07
C PRO A 169 4.56 12.99 19.94
N ARG A 170 3.87 13.64 20.85
CA ARG A 170 3.94 15.10 20.99
C ARG A 170 5.40 15.45 21.32
N GLU A 171 6.06 16.04 20.37
CA GLU A 171 7.31 16.78 20.55
C GLU A 171 6.98 18.15 21.17
N ASP A 172 6.52 18.15 22.44
CA ASP A 172 6.37 19.33 23.26
C ASP A 172 6.96 19.04 24.61
N ALA A 173 8.19 19.47 24.82
CA ALA A 173 8.74 19.97 26.07
C ALA A 173 10.27 20.07 26.03
N ARG A 174 10.83 21.02 25.30
CA ARG A 174 12.16 21.59 25.60
C ARG A 174 12.26 23.04 25.12
N GLU A 175 11.54 23.91 25.80
CA GLU A 175 11.93 25.32 25.96
C GLU A 175 11.29 25.86 27.24
N ALA A 176 11.97 25.65 28.34
CA ALA A 176 11.87 26.48 29.55
C ALA A 176 12.97 26.08 30.54
N SER A 177 14.15 26.68 30.38
CA SER A 177 15.03 27.15 31.49
C SER A 177 16.23 27.84 30.90
#